data_40f5e726d4030100c2cae5fa6c269f0c
#
_entry.id   40f5e726d4030100c2cae5fa6c269f0c
#
_cell.length_a   1.000
_cell.length_b   1.000
_cell.length_c   1.000
_cell.angle_alpha   90.00
_cell.angle_beta   90.00
_cell.angle_gamma   90.00
#
_symmetry.space_group_name_H-M   'P 1'
#
loop_
_entity.id
_entity.type
_entity.pdbx_description
1 polymer ?
#
loop_
_entity_poly.entity_id
_entity_poly.type
_entity_poly.pdbx_seq_one_letter_code
_entity_poly.pdbx_strand_id
1 'polypeptide(L)'
;MAKKNNKVIVTCAVTGGIHVPSMSDYLPLTPEQISKQSIDAANAGASILHLHARDPKNGRPTSDPNIFNKFLPVIKESTDAVVNITTGGGLEMTVEQRLEAPLRFKPEMCSLNMGSMNFALFPAASKLKNWKNDWEKPFLEASEDFIFRNTFGDVRKIVKMLGDDHGTKFEHECYDIGHLYNLSYFVDAGIIKPPFLVQSIFGVLGGIGPEMDNVMFMKQTADRLFGDNYIWSVLAAGRFQMPFVTQAAMMGGHVRVGLEDSIYLEKGVLAKSNADQVKKIRKILEELGMEIATPKDTRQILGLKGQNLVNF
;
A
#
# COMPACT_ATOMS: atom_id res chain seq x y z
N MET A 1 -20.66 26.30 0.55
CA MET A 1 -19.86 25.20 0.03
C MET A 1 -18.59 25.14 0.87
N ALA A 2 -18.39 24.07 1.65
CA ALA A 2 -17.12 23.86 2.35
C ALA A 2 -16.00 23.81 1.30
N LYS A 3 -14.89 24.52 1.49
CA LYS A 3 -13.71 24.44 0.64
C LYS A 3 -13.30 22.96 0.56
N LYS A 4 -13.51 22.32 -0.58
CA LYS A 4 -12.99 20.98 -0.83
C LYS A 4 -11.47 21.07 -0.58
N ASN A 5 -10.98 20.29 0.34
CA ASN A 5 -9.54 20.27 0.65
C ASN A 5 -8.81 19.83 -0.61
N ASN A 6 -8.09 20.74 -1.27
CA ASN A 6 -7.45 20.52 -2.56
C ASN A 6 -6.09 19.80 -2.40
N LYS A 7 -5.82 19.26 -1.20
CA LYS A 7 -4.56 18.60 -0.87
C LYS A 7 -4.63 17.10 -1.15
N VAL A 8 -3.68 16.61 -1.93
CA VAL A 8 -3.57 15.21 -2.31
C VAL A 8 -2.54 14.51 -1.42
N ILE A 9 -2.98 13.46 -0.72
CA ILE A 9 -2.08 12.56 0.02
C ILE A 9 -1.30 11.73 -1.01
N VAL A 10 0.02 11.73 -0.89
CA VAL A 10 0.91 10.86 -1.66
C VAL A 10 1.42 9.76 -0.73
N THR A 11 1.01 8.52 -0.99
CA THR A 11 1.56 7.32 -0.34
C THR A 11 2.68 6.76 -1.18
N CYS A 12 3.81 6.40 -0.56
CA CYS A 12 4.89 5.67 -1.20
C CYS A 12 4.97 4.24 -0.65
N ALA A 13 4.76 3.25 -1.52
CA ALA A 13 4.92 1.83 -1.23
C ALA A 13 6.33 1.37 -1.62
N VAL A 14 7.20 1.17 -0.61
CA VAL A 14 8.65 1.22 -0.78
C VAL A 14 9.24 -0.04 -1.41
N THR A 15 8.89 -1.23 -0.94
CA THR A 15 9.52 -2.48 -1.41
C THR A 15 8.56 -3.62 -1.70
N GLY A 16 7.44 -3.69 -0.95
CA GLY A 16 6.45 -4.74 -1.11
C GLY A 16 6.92 -6.18 -0.87
N GLY A 17 6.02 -7.10 -1.15
CA GLY A 17 6.27 -8.54 -1.09
C GLY A 17 6.13 -9.27 -2.43
N ILE A 18 5.87 -8.56 -3.54
CA ILE A 18 5.50 -9.19 -4.83
C ILE A 18 6.62 -9.16 -5.87
N HIS A 19 7.40 -8.10 -5.96
CA HIS A 19 8.55 -8.05 -6.85
C HIS A 19 9.71 -8.87 -6.26
N VAL A 20 10.35 -9.69 -7.09
CA VAL A 20 11.52 -10.46 -6.69
C VAL A 20 12.82 -9.73 -7.06
N PRO A 21 13.95 -9.97 -6.35
CA PRO A 21 15.22 -9.28 -6.56
C PRO A 21 15.72 -9.26 -8.00
N SER A 22 15.41 -10.30 -8.79
CA SER A 22 15.80 -10.40 -10.20
C SER A 22 15.06 -9.45 -11.13
N MET A 23 13.95 -8.83 -10.68
CA MET A 23 13.17 -7.89 -11.51
C MET A 23 13.79 -6.48 -11.57
N SER A 24 14.52 -6.06 -10.53
CA SER A 24 15.17 -4.73 -10.50
C SER A 24 16.30 -4.68 -9.47
N ASP A 25 17.43 -4.13 -9.87
CA ASP A 25 18.56 -3.85 -8.98
C ASP A 25 18.29 -2.67 -8.02
N TYR A 26 17.23 -1.91 -8.26
CA TYR A 26 16.84 -0.73 -7.48
C TYR A 26 15.82 -1.05 -6.38
N LEU A 27 15.29 -2.27 -6.36
CA LEU A 27 14.36 -2.69 -5.32
C LEU A 27 15.07 -2.74 -3.96
N PRO A 28 14.64 -2.01 -2.93
CA PRO A 28 15.31 -2.04 -1.63
C PRO A 28 15.01 -3.36 -0.92
N LEU A 29 16.07 -4.06 -0.50
CA LEU A 29 16.00 -5.39 0.07
C LEU A 29 16.48 -5.43 1.53
N THR A 30 17.48 -4.60 1.88
CA THR A 30 18.03 -4.56 3.25
C THR A 30 17.36 -3.48 4.10
N PRO A 31 17.39 -3.58 5.43
CA PRO A 31 16.88 -2.54 6.33
C PRO A 31 17.44 -1.15 6.03
N GLU A 32 18.74 -1.06 5.70
CA GLU A 32 19.43 0.19 5.35
C GLU A 32 18.90 0.77 4.03
N GLN A 33 18.66 -0.08 3.03
CA GLN A 33 18.09 0.34 1.76
C GLN A 33 16.63 0.77 1.93
N ILE A 34 15.84 0.02 2.72
CA ILE A 34 14.43 0.32 3.01
C ILE A 34 14.32 1.66 3.73
N SER A 35 15.10 1.88 4.81
CA SER A 35 15.08 3.15 5.54
C SER A 35 15.50 4.33 4.66
N LYS A 36 16.61 4.18 3.92
CA LYS A 36 17.09 5.24 3.01
C LYS A 36 16.04 5.61 1.95
N GLN A 37 15.48 4.62 1.27
CA GLN A 37 14.47 4.85 0.23
C GLN A 37 13.17 5.44 0.79
N SER A 38 12.81 5.09 2.02
CA SER A 38 11.65 5.65 2.74
C SER A 38 11.88 7.13 3.05
N ILE A 39 13.04 7.47 3.61
CA ILE A 39 13.42 8.85 3.94
C ILE A 39 13.50 9.71 2.67
N ASP A 40 14.13 9.20 1.62
CA ASP A 40 14.23 9.91 0.33
C ASP A 40 12.83 10.14 -0.30
N ALA A 41 11.91 9.18 -0.19
CA ALA A 41 10.53 9.31 -0.66
C ALA A 41 9.73 10.34 0.16
N ALA A 42 9.88 10.35 1.49
CA ALA A 42 9.27 11.35 2.36
C ALA A 42 9.77 12.77 2.02
N ASN A 43 11.08 12.94 1.86
CA ASN A 43 11.69 14.21 1.46
C ASN A 43 11.25 14.65 0.04
N ALA A 44 10.89 13.73 -0.84
CA ALA A 44 10.33 14.02 -2.16
C ALA A 44 8.84 14.43 -2.10
N GLY A 45 8.14 14.22 -0.97
CA GLY A 45 6.76 14.64 -0.75
C GLY A 45 5.76 13.53 -0.42
N ALA A 46 6.21 12.29 -0.18
CA ALA A 46 5.33 11.25 0.34
C ALA A 46 4.97 11.55 1.80
N SER A 47 3.68 11.59 2.11
CA SER A 47 3.20 11.81 3.48
C SER A 47 2.85 10.50 4.21
N ILE A 48 2.72 9.40 3.47
CA ILE A 48 2.58 8.04 4.01
C ILE A 48 3.65 7.15 3.38
N LEU A 49 4.27 6.32 4.20
CA LEU A 49 5.20 5.28 3.79
C LEU A 49 4.58 3.91 4.08
N HIS A 50 4.24 3.17 3.02
CA HIS A 50 3.76 1.79 3.12
C HIS A 50 4.94 0.84 3.10
N LEU A 51 5.07 0.02 4.15
CA LEU A 51 6.30 -0.70 4.45
C LEU A 51 6.08 -2.20 4.60
N HIS A 52 6.93 -2.94 3.91
CA HIS A 52 7.20 -4.36 4.07
C HIS A 52 8.62 -4.57 4.59
N ALA A 53 8.92 -5.76 5.11
CA ALA A 53 10.28 -6.20 5.39
C ALA A 53 10.70 -7.34 4.47
N ARG A 54 12.01 -7.46 4.27
CA ARG A 54 12.63 -8.53 3.50
C ARG A 54 13.81 -9.12 4.26
N ASP A 55 14.04 -10.42 4.11
CA ASP A 55 15.25 -11.07 4.64
C ASP A 55 16.48 -10.45 3.94
N PRO A 56 17.38 -9.79 4.69
CA PRO A 56 18.53 -9.12 4.11
C PRO A 56 19.53 -10.06 3.42
N LYS A 57 19.44 -11.37 3.65
CA LYS A 57 20.35 -12.37 3.05
C LYS A 57 19.99 -12.67 1.60
N ASN A 58 18.70 -12.70 1.27
CA ASN A 58 18.22 -13.15 -0.04
C ASN A 58 17.07 -12.32 -0.62
N GLY A 59 16.59 -11.30 0.08
CA GLY A 59 15.50 -10.43 -0.36
C GLY A 59 14.10 -11.03 -0.31
N ARG A 60 13.92 -12.23 0.28
CA ARG A 60 12.59 -12.86 0.42
C ARG A 60 11.72 -12.03 1.37
N PRO A 61 10.42 -11.82 1.06
CA PRO A 61 9.50 -11.15 1.97
C PRO A 61 9.43 -11.82 3.34
N THR A 62 9.39 -11.05 4.42
CA THR A 62 9.31 -11.56 5.79
C THR A 62 8.42 -10.68 6.67
N SER A 63 7.79 -11.28 7.67
CA SER A 63 7.04 -10.58 8.73
C SER A 63 7.84 -10.42 10.03
N ASP A 64 9.11 -10.83 10.06
CA ASP A 64 9.95 -10.81 11.27
C ASP A 64 10.04 -9.40 11.87
N PRO A 65 9.48 -9.17 13.09
CA PRO A 65 9.53 -7.87 13.75
C PRO A 65 10.95 -7.37 14.03
N ASN A 66 11.93 -8.27 14.14
CA ASN A 66 13.31 -7.87 14.37
C ASN A 66 13.94 -7.21 13.14
N ILE A 67 13.46 -7.55 11.93
CA ILE A 67 13.88 -6.86 10.71
C ILE A 67 13.22 -5.49 10.65
N PHE A 68 11.91 -5.37 10.93
CA PHE A 68 11.22 -4.08 11.02
C PHE A 68 11.89 -3.15 12.05
N ASN A 69 12.33 -3.68 13.18
CA ASN A 69 13.00 -2.90 14.23
C ASN A 69 14.32 -2.27 13.79
N LYS A 70 14.92 -2.73 12.70
CA LYS A 70 16.18 -2.16 12.19
C LYS A 70 15.96 -0.89 11.38
N PHE A 71 14.77 -0.69 10.81
CA PHE A 71 14.51 0.47 9.94
C PHE A 71 13.41 1.41 10.44
N LEU A 72 12.41 0.94 11.19
CA LEU A 72 11.32 1.79 11.69
C LEU A 72 11.79 2.95 12.57
N PRO A 73 12.66 2.75 13.59
CA PRO A 73 13.17 3.86 14.39
C PRO A 73 13.94 4.88 13.55
N VAL A 74 14.75 4.42 12.60
CA VAL A 74 15.55 5.29 11.72
C VAL A 74 14.64 6.18 10.86
N ILE A 75 13.55 5.62 10.33
CA ILE A 75 12.55 6.37 9.56
C ILE A 75 11.88 7.42 10.44
N LYS A 76 11.41 7.03 11.64
CA LYS A 76 10.72 7.92 12.56
C LYS A 76 11.60 9.08 13.05
N GLU A 77 12.87 8.84 13.32
CA GLU A 77 13.83 9.87 13.72
C GLU A 77 14.15 10.85 12.59
N SER A 78 14.08 10.39 11.34
CA SER A 78 14.50 11.15 10.17
C SER A 78 13.36 11.86 9.46
N THR A 79 12.10 11.46 9.66
CA THR A 79 10.93 12.01 8.94
C THR A 79 9.70 12.09 9.82
N ASP A 80 8.77 12.99 9.46
CA ASP A 80 7.43 13.08 10.06
C ASP A 80 6.37 12.28 9.27
N ALA A 81 6.78 11.50 8.27
CA ALA A 81 5.86 10.72 7.44
C ALA A 81 5.09 9.68 8.27
N VAL A 82 3.82 9.47 7.91
CA VAL A 82 2.99 8.43 8.53
C VAL A 82 3.50 7.06 8.12
N VAL A 83 3.73 6.20 9.09
CA VAL A 83 4.11 4.80 8.83
C VAL A 83 2.87 3.93 8.73
N ASN A 84 2.76 3.22 7.60
CA ASN A 84 1.74 2.23 7.28
C ASN A 84 2.42 0.86 7.14
N ILE A 85 2.29 -0.02 8.16
CA ILE A 85 2.86 -1.36 8.11
C ILE A 85 1.86 -2.31 7.44
N THR A 86 2.35 -3.11 6.49
CA THR A 86 1.52 -4.13 5.83
C THR A 86 0.93 -5.14 6.82
N THR A 87 -0.30 -5.58 6.59
CA THR A 87 -0.84 -6.84 7.12
C THR A 87 -0.97 -7.90 6.02
N GLY A 88 -0.50 -7.61 4.80
CA GLY A 88 -0.49 -8.55 3.66
C GLY A 88 0.56 -9.64 3.81
N GLY A 89 1.76 -9.27 4.25
CA GLY A 89 2.87 -10.22 4.40
C GLY A 89 3.36 -10.77 3.06
N GLY A 90 3.66 -12.05 3.03
CA GLY A 90 4.03 -12.82 1.84
C GLY A 90 3.03 -13.96 1.58
N LEU A 91 3.13 -14.61 0.41
CA LEU A 91 2.16 -15.57 -0.08
C LEU A 91 1.86 -16.76 0.87
N GLU A 92 2.80 -17.16 1.70
CA GLU A 92 2.69 -18.35 2.57
C GLU A 92 2.39 -18.03 4.04
N MET A 93 2.18 -16.76 4.40
CA MET A 93 2.06 -16.35 5.81
C MET A 93 0.64 -16.48 6.34
N THR A 94 0.51 -17.03 7.56
CA THR A 94 -0.76 -17.02 8.31
C THR A 94 -1.11 -15.60 8.76
N VAL A 95 -2.38 -15.36 9.16
CA VAL A 95 -2.80 -14.06 9.69
C VAL A 95 -1.98 -13.69 10.93
N GLU A 96 -1.71 -14.64 11.81
CA GLU A 96 -0.90 -14.45 13.02
C GLU A 96 0.51 -13.94 12.68
N GLN A 97 1.18 -14.60 11.74
CA GLN A 97 2.51 -14.17 11.27
C GLN A 97 2.47 -12.78 10.64
N ARG A 98 1.44 -12.48 9.83
CA ARG A 98 1.26 -11.17 9.22
C ARG A 98 1.09 -10.04 10.24
N LEU A 99 0.56 -10.34 11.43
CA LEU A 99 0.30 -9.38 12.49
C LEU A 99 1.46 -9.21 13.49
N GLU A 100 2.51 -10.02 13.45
CA GLU A 100 3.61 -9.95 14.42
C GLU A 100 4.25 -8.55 14.51
N ALA A 101 4.62 -7.97 13.38
CA ALA A 101 5.20 -6.63 13.34
C ALA A 101 4.18 -5.53 13.68
N PRO A 102 2.97 -5.47 13.07
CA PRO A 102 1.96 -4.49 13.45
C PRO A 102 1.59 -4.49 14.94
N LEU A 103 1.45 -5.65 15.57
CA LEU A 103 1.13 -5.76 16.99
C LEU A 103 2.28 -5.28 17.89
N ARG A 104 3.52 -5.57 17.52
CA ARG A 104 4.70 -5.11 18.27
C ARG A 104 4.87 -3.60 18.17
N PHE A 105 4.72 -3.03 16.98
CA PHE A 105 5.06 -1.64 16.69
C PHE A 105 3.89 -0.67 16.78
N LYS A 106 2.65 -1.16 16.77
CA LYS A 106 1.43 -0.36 16.92
C LYS A 106 1.45 0.90 16.05
N PRO A 107 1.60 0.77 14.73
CA PRO A 107 1.75 1.93 13.85
C PRO A 107 0.49 2.80 13.81
N GLU A 108 0.60 4.00 13.24
CA GLU A 108 -0.57 4.84 12.98
C GLU A 108 -1.53 4.20 11.98
N MET A 109 -0.97 3.50 10.98
CA MET A 109 -1.73 2.84 9.92
C MET A 109 -1.22 1.42 9.62
N CYS A 110 -2.13 0.59 9.15
CA CYS A 110 -1.84 -0.68 8.49
C CYS A 110 -2.65 -0.81 7.20
N SER A 111 -2.15 -1.54 6.21
CA SER A 111 -3.00 -1.99 5.11
C SER A 111 -3.88 -3.16 5.54
N LEU A 112 -5.06 -3.28 4.93
CA LEU A 112 -6.00 -4.37 5.22
C LEU A 112 -6.78 -4.73 3.96
N ASN A 113 -6.51 -5.92 3.38
CA ASN A 113 -7.25 -6.40 2.24
C ASN A 113 -8.67 -6.83 2.64
N MET A 114 -9.68 -6.30 1.92
CA MET A 114 -11.09 -6.44 2.28
C MET A 114 -11.77 -7.71 1.74
N GLY A 115 -10.99 -8.67 1.25
CA GLY A 115 -11.51 -9.96 0.81
C GLY A 115 -10.44 -10.93 0.36
N SER A 116 -10.79 -12.21 0.33
CA SER A 116 -9.91 -13.24 -0.25
C SER A 116 -9.96 -13.17 -1.76
N MET A 117 -8.83 -13.44 -2.41
CA MET A 117 -8.72 -13.42 -3.87
C MET A 117 -7.60 -14.35 -4.35
N ASN A 118 -7.65 -14.74 -5.60
CA ASN A 118 -6.46 -15.23 -6.29
C ASN A 118 -5.50 -14.05 -6.41
N PHE A 119 -4.25 -14.22 -6.01
CA PHE A 119 -3.24 -13.18 -6.15
C PHE A 119 -2.09 -13.74 -7.00
N ALA A 120 -2.19 -13.54 -8.31
CA ALA A 120 -1.38 -14.27 -9.27
C ALA A 120 -0.20 -13.43 -9.80
N LEU A 121 1.00 -13.95 -9.63
CA LEU A 121 2.27 -13.39 -10.10
C LEU A 121 2.95 -14.31 -11.12
N PHE A 122 2.47 -15.55 -11.28
CA PHE A 122 3.10 -16.60 -12.09
C PHE A 122 3.42 -16.19 -13.53
N PRO A 123 2.65 -15.31 -14.24
CA PRO A 123 3.02 -14.92 -15.59
C PRO A 123 4.34 -14.15 -15.67
N ALA A 124 4.82 -13.59 -14.57
CA ALA A 124 6.11 -12.90 -14.52
C ALA A 124 7.29 -13.89 -14.57
N ALA A 125 7.11 -15.14 -14.10
CA ALA A 125 8.15 -16.15 -14.08
C ALA A 125 8.67 -16.47 -15.49
N SER A 126 7.79 -16.51 -16.50
CA SER A 126 8.17 -16.79 -17.89
C SER A 126 8.95 -15.66 -18.57
N LYS A 127 8.91 -14.44 -18.01
CA LYS A 127 9.55 -13.24 -18.57
C LYS A 127 10.98 -13.05 -18.08
N LEU A 128 11.37 -13.72 -16.99
CA LEU A 128 12.70 -13.63 -16.38
C LEU A 128 13.56 -14.81 -16.82
N LYS A 129 14.78 -14.52 -17.27
CA LYS A 129 15.74 -15.53 -17.73
C LYS A 129 16.82 -15.85 -16.70
N ASN A 130 17.19 -14.86 -15.90
CA ASN A 130 18.24 -14.96 -14.89
C ASN A 130 17.67 -14.68 -13.49
N TRP A 131 18.00 -15.57 -12.56
CA TRP A 131 17.54 -15.51 -11.19
C TRP A 131 18.71 -15.24 -10.25
N LYS A 132 18.55 -14.33 -9.33
CA LYS A 132 19.55 -14.02 -8.30
C LYS A 132 19.53 -15.07 -7.17
N ASN A 133 18.34 -15.61 -6.88
CA ASN A 133 18.16 -16.58 -5.82
C ASN A 133 17.24 -17.72 -6.27
N ASP A 134 17.49 -18.94 -5.79
CA ASP A 134 16.75 -20.16 -6.17
C ASP A 134 15.26 -20.12 -5.75
N TRP A 135 14.91 -19.32 -4.75
CA TRP A 135 13.53 -19.21 -4.26
C TRP A 135 12.61 -18.38 -5.18
N GLU A 136 13.16 -17.50 -6.03
CA GLU A 136 12.38 -16.49 -6.75
C GLU A 136 11.43 -17.09 -7.77
N LYS A 137 11.92 -18.03 -8.60
CA LYS A 137 11.09 -18.67 -9.63
C LYS A 137 9.99 -19.51 -9.02
N PRO A 138 10.27 -20.47 -8.09
CA PRO A 138 9.22 -21.23 -7.41
C PRO A 138 8.19 -20.35 -6.69
N PHE A 139 8.62 -19.24 -6.07
CA PHE A 139 7.73 -18.30 -5.41
C PHE A 139 6.72 -17.67 -6.37
N LEU A 140 7.16 -17.26 -7.56
CA LEU A 140 6.26 -16.70 -8.56
C LEU A 140 5.33 -17.78 -9.13
N GLU A 141 5.85 -18.96 -9.47
CA GLU A 141 5.07 -20.08 -10.05
C GLU A 141 4.00 -20.56 -9.07
N ALA A 142 4.31 -20.69 -7.79
CA ALA A 142 3.36 -21.12 -6.74
C ALA A 142 2.14 -20.18 -6.61
N SER A 143 2.23 -18.94 -7.09
CA SER A 143 1.11 -18.00 -7.05
C SER A 143 -0.06 -18.39 -7.99
N GLU A 144 0.10 -19.37 -8.86
CA GLU A 144 -0.98 -19.92 -9.69
C GLU A 144 -2.06 -20.60 -8.85
N ASP A 145 -1.66 -21.30 -7.79
CA ASP A 145 -2.54 -22.02 -6.86
C ASP A 145 -2.72 -21.29 -5.51
N PHE A 146 -2.31 -20.01 -5.41
CA PHE A 146 -2.36 -19.27 -4.17
C PHE A 146 -3.65 -18.47 -4.01
N ILE A 147 -4.29 -18.64 -2.85
CA ILE A 147 -5.40 -17.80 -2.41
C ILE A 147 -4.88 -16.82 -1.35
N PHE A 148 -4.85 -15.53 -1.68
CA PHE A 148 -4.60 -14.49 -0.67
C PHE A 148 -5.80 -14.42 0.26
N ARG A 149 -5.68 -15.08 1.41
CA ARG A 149 -6.76 -15.29 2.33
C ARG A 149 -7.00 -14.06 3.22
N ASN A 150 -8.23 -13.54 3.18
CA ASN A 150 -8.75 -12.49 4.05
C ASN A 150 -10.27 -12.72 4.21
N THR A 151 -10.63 -13.69 5.04
CA THR A 151 -12.03 -14.01 5.33
C THR A 151 -12.67 -12.93 6.20
N PHE A 152 -14.00 -12.92 6.32
CA PHE A 152 -14.69 -12.04 7.28
C PHE A 152 -14.17 -12.21 8.72
N GLY A 153 -13.81 -13.43 9.11
CA GLY A 153 -13.20 -13.72 10.41
C GLY A 153 -11.82 -13.10 10.55
N ASP A 154 -10.98 -13.22 9.52
CA ASP A 154 -9.64 -12.63 9.51
C ASP A 154 -9.69 -11.09 9.60
N VAL A 155 -10.55 -10.45 8.79
CA VAL A 155 -10.75 -8.99 8.82
C VAL A 155 -11.23 -8.53 10.19
N ARG A 156 -12.23 -9.19 10.77
CA ARG A 156 -12.75 -8.89 12.12
C ARG A 156 -11.65 -8.98 13.17
N LYS A 157 -10.83 -10.03 13.11
CA LYS A 157 -9.70 -10.26 14.01
C LYS A 157 -8.68 -9.13 13.91
N ILE A 158 -8.28 -8.77 12.69
CA ILE A 158 -7.30 -7.71 12.44
C ILE A 158 -7.81 -6.35 12.95
N VAL A 159 -9.06 -5.99 12.61
CA VAL A 159 -9.66 -4.72 13.05
C VAL A 159 -9.73 -4.65 14.57
N LYS A 160 -10.12 -5.74 15.25
CA LYS A 160 -10.14 -5.78 16.71
C LYS A 160 -8.76 -5.61 17.31
N MET A 161 -7.78 -6.43 16.89
CA MET A 161 -6.46 -6.48 17.51
C MET A 161 -5.62 -5.21 17.26
N LEU A 162 -5.76 -4.56 16.11
CA LEU A 162 -5.00 -3.36 15.76
C LEU A 162 -5.83 -2.08 15.89
N GLY A 163 -7.08 -2.10 15.43
CA GLY A 163 -7.95 -0.94 15.46
C GLY A 163 -8.46 -0.64 16.85
N ASP A 164 -9.24 -1.54 17.44
CA ASP A 164 -9.90 -1.31 18.74
C ASP A 164 -8.87 -1.29 19.89
N ASP A 165 -7.91 -2.23 19.89
CA ASP A 165 -6.96 -2.36 21.01
C ASP A 165 -5.82 -1.33 20.94
N HIS A 166 -5.46 -0.83 19.75
CA HIS A 166 -4.28 0.04 19.57
C HIS A 166 -4.54 1.34 18.81
N GLY A 167 -5.77 1.60 18.36
CA GLY A 167 -6.12 2.81 17.63
C GLY A 167 -5.43 2.96 16.25
N THR A 168 -4.99 1.84 15.67
CA THR A 168 -4.43 1.82 14.31
C THR A 168 -5.55 2.00 13.29
N LYS A 169 -5.39 2.91 12.32
CA LYS A 169 -6.30 3.08 11.19
C LYS A 169 -5.86 2.20 10.02
N PHE A 170 -6.79 1.94 9.09
CA PHE A 170 -6.51 1.02 8.00
C PHE A 170 -6.61 1.69 6.63
N GLU A 171 -5.67 1.34 5.75
CA GLU A 171 -5.80 1.44 4.30
C GLU A 171 -6.56 0.20 3.84
N HIS A 172 -7.89 0.36 3.58
CA HIS A 172 -8.75 -0.75 3.17
C HIS A 172 -8.55 -1.03 1.69
N GLU A 173 -7.76 -2.06 1.40
CA GLU A 173 -7.38 -2.46 0.05
C GLU A 173 -8.50 -3.24 -0.63
N CYS A 174 -9.04 -2.67 -1.71
CA CYS A 174 -10.14 -3.23 -2.50
C CYS A 174 -9.64 -3.51 -3.92
N TYR A 175 -9.45 -4.78 -4.24
CA TYR A 175 -8.98 -5.27 -5.54
C TYR A 175 -10.12 -5.57 -6.51
N ASP A 176 -11.34 -5.56 -6.03
CA ASP A 176 -12.54 -5.84 -6.81
C ASP A 176 -13.77 -5.19 -6.16
N ILE A 177 -14.85 -5.11 -6.92
CA ILE A 177 -16.16 -4.60 -6.45
C ILE A 177 -16.65 -5.38 -5.22
N GLY A 178 -16.47 -6.70 -5.19
CA GLY A 178 -16.86 -7.54 -4.06
C GLY A 178 -16.20 -7.11 -2.75
N HIS A 179 -14.96 -6.60 -2.80
CA HIS A 179 -14.28 -6.10 -1.62
C HIS A 179 -14.91 -4.82 -1.06
N LEU A 180 -15.48 -3.95 -1.89
CA LEU A 180 -16.26 -2.79 -1.44
C LEU A 180 -17.52 -3.21 -0.70
N TYR A 181 -18.22 -4.25 -1.17
CA TYR A 181 -19.39 -4.79 -0.46
C TYR A 181 -19.00 -5.48 0.85
N ASN A 182 -17.86 -6.17 0.90
CA ASN A 182 -17.34 -6.71 2.16
C ASN A 182 -17.06 -5.59 3.16
N LEU A 183 -16.42 -4.49 2.71
CA LEU A 183 -16.18 -3.31 3.54
C LEU A 183 -17.49 -2.69 4.02
N SER A 184 -18.51 -2.56 3.15
CA SER A 184 -19.84 -2.05 3.50
C SER A 184 -20.46 -2.85 4.65
N TYR A 185 -20.38 -4.18 4.59
CA TYR A 185 -20.85 -5.04 5.69
C TYR A 185 -20.19 -4.68 7.04
N PHE A 186 -18.87 -4.41 7.08
CA PHE A 186 -18.19 -4.05 8.33
C PHE A 186 -18.52 -2.63 8.79
N VAL A 187 -18.80 -1.72 7.87
CA VAL A 187 -19.26 -0.35 8.17
C VAL A 187 -20.68 -0.39 8.74
N ASP A 188 -21.59 -1.12 8.09
CA ASP A 188 -22.98 -1.27 8.52
C ASP A 188 -23.11 -1.97 9.89
N ALA A 189 -22.19 -2.91 10.16
CA ALA A 189 -22.09 -3.58 11.47
C ALA A 189 -21.42 -2.71 12.55
N GLY A 190 -20.99 -1.47 12.24
CA GLY A 190 -20.32 -0.56 13.18
C GLY A 190 -18.92 -0.98 13.61
N ILE A 191 -18.31 -1.94 12.91
CA ILE A 191 -16.96 -2.45 13.18
C ILE A 191 -15.90 -1.50 12.60
N ILE A 192 -16.13 -1.02 11.38
CA ILE A 192 -15.29 0.02 10.76
C ILE A 192 -16.05 1.35 10.80
N LYS A 193 -15.43 2.38 11.35
CA LYS A 193 -16.07 3.68 11.60
C LYS A 193 -15.44 4.79 10.75
N PRO A 194 -16.25 5.74 10.24
CA PRO A 194 -15.75 6.91 9.52
C PRO A 194 -14.84 7.81 10.41
N PRO A 195 -13.90 8.56 9.78
CA PRO A 195 -13.51 8.44 8.39
C PRO A 195 -12.61 7.20 8.17
N PHE A 196 -12.76 6.54 7.02
CA PHE A 196 -11.90 5.41 6.65
C PHE A 196 -11.36 5.57 5.22
N LEU A 197 -10.14 5.09 5.00
CA LEU A 197 -9.46 5.17 3.71
C LEU A 197 -9.77 3.91 2.88
N VAL A 198 -10.31 4.10 1.67
CA VAL A 198 -10.50 3.06 0.67
C VAL A 198 -9.42 3.18 -0.39
N GLN A 199 -8.60 2.15 -0.53
CA GLN A 199 -7.57 2.03 -1.56
C GLN A 199 -8.08 1.12 -2.67
N SER A 200 -8.49 1.69 -3.81
CA SER A 200 -8.85 0.90 -5.01
C SER A 200 -7.58 0.48 -5.74
N ILE A 201 -7.48 -0.82 -6.09
CA ILE A 201 -6.29 -1.43 -6.66
C ILE A 201 -6.60 -2.03 -8.02
N PHE A 202 -5.75 -1.71 -9.01
CA PHE A 202 -5.94 -2.12 -10.40
C PHE A 202 -4.71 -2.81 -10.97
N GLY A 203 -4.94 -3.76 -11.88
CA GLY A 203 -3.88 -4.38 -12.68
C GLY A 203 -3.14 -5.52 -12.00
N VAL A 204 -3.65 -6.03 -10.87
CA VAL A 204 -3.19 -7.29 -10.26
C VAL A 204 -4.05 -8.42 -10.80
N LEU A 205 -3.42 -9.48 -11.32
CA LEU A 205 -4.13 -10.65 -11.84
C LEU A 205 -4.86 -11.37 -10.70
N GLY A 206 -6.18 -11.50 -10.86
CA GLY A 206 -7.11 -12.00 -9.84
C GLY A 206 -8.01 -10.92 -9.24
N GLY A 207 -7.71 -9.63 -9.49
CA GLY A 207 -8.56 -8.49 -9.19
C GLY A 207 -9.18 -7.87 -10.44
N ILE A 208 -9.81 -6.70 -10.28
CA ILE A 208 -10.44 -5.96 -11.37
C ILE A 208 -9.40 -5.49 -12.41
N GLY A 209 -9.76 -5.52 -13.68
CA GLY A 209 -8.89 -5.15 -14.79
C GLY A 209 -8.51 -3.66 -14.79
N PRO A 210 -7.35 -3.32 -15.42
CA PRO A 210 -6.84 -1.95 -15.45
C PRO A 210 -7.41 -1.13 -16.64
N GLU A 211 -8.71 -1.15 -16.81
CA GLU A 211 -9.47 -0.29 -17.73
C GLU A 211 -9.95 0.96 -16.98
N MET A 212 -9.92 2.13 -17.66
CA MET A 212 -10.33 3.40 -17.05
C MET A 212 -11.80 3.39 -16.60
N ASP A 213 -12.67 2.64 -17.29
CA ASP A 213 -14.07 2.48 -16.92
C ASP A 213 -14.20 1.77 -15.55
N ASN A 214 -13.30 0.86 -15.22
CA ASN A 214 -13.27 0.18 -13.93
C ASN A 214 -12.92 1.13 -12.77
N VAL A 215 -12.11 2.17 -13.02
CA VAL A 215 -11.84 3.22 -12.02
C VAL A 215 -13.14 3.96 -11.68
N MET A 216 -13.90 4.35 -12.74
CA MET A 216 -15.19 5.01 -12.57
C MET A 216 -16.20 4.10 -11.85
N PHE A 217 -16.24 2.82 -12.24
CA PHE A 217 -17.16 1.85 -11.65
C PHE A 217 -16.88 1.61 -10.15
N MET A 218 -15.61 1.43 -9.78
CA MET A 218 -15.23 1.31 -8.36
C MET A 218 -15.56 2.58 -7.57
N LYS A 219 -15.26 3.76 -8.13
CA LYS A 219 -15.56 5.05 -7.50
C LYS A 219 -17.06 5.24 -7.29
N GLN A 220 -17.87 5.04 -8.32
CA GLN A 220 -19.33 5.18 -8.24
C GLN A 220 -19.96 4.17 -7.27
N THR A 221 -19.39 2.96 -7.20
CA THR A 221 -19.84 1.95 -6.23
C THR A 221 -19.50 2.38 -4.80
N ALA A 222 -18.29 2.86 -4.56
CA ALA A 222 -17.89 3.38 -3.25
C ALA A 222 -18.76 4.59 -2.83
N ASP A 223 -19.01 5.54 -3.75
CA ASP A 223 -19.90 6.69 -3.49
C ASP A 223 -21.31 6.24 -3.09
N ARG A 224 -21.87 5.25 -3.79
CA ARG A 224 -23.19 4.70 -3.48
C ARG A 224 -23.23 3.99 -2.13
N LEU A 225 -22.17 3.26 -1.75
CA LEU A 225 -22.11 2.49 -0.51
C LEU A 225 -21.80 3.37 0.70
N PHE A 226 -20.92 4.36 0.54
CA PHE A 226 -20.33 5.06 1.68
C PHE A 226 -20.68 6.56 1.74
N GLY A 227 -21.20 7.15 0.67
CA GLY A 227 -21.46 8.59 0.59
C GLY A 227 -20.20 9.43 0.88
N ASP A 228 -20.31 10.37 1.81
CA ASP A 228 -19.20 11.24 2.22
C ASP A 228 -18.37 10.66 3.39
N ASN A 229 -18.61 9.43 3.79
CA ASN A 229 -17.99 8.82 4.97
C ASN A 229 -16.60 8.22 4.73
N TYR A 230 -16.10 8.26 3.50
CA TYR A 230 -14.83 7.64 3.14
C TYR A 230 -13.87 8.61 2.45
N ILE A 231 -12.61 8.27 2.51
CA ILE A 231 -11.51 8.92 1.82
C ILE A 231 -11.02 7.94 0.77
N TRP A 232 -10.85 8.41 -0.47
CA TRP A 232 -10.52 7.53 -1.59
C TRP A 232 -9.08 7.70 -2.04
N SER A 233 -8.41 6.59 -2.33
CA SER A 233 -7.08 6.53 -2.92
C SER A 233 -7.01 5.44 -3.98
N VAL A 234 -6.07 5.56 -4.91
CA VAL A 234 -5.84 4.59 -5.98
C VAL A 234 -4.38 4.22 -6.09
N LEU A 235 -4.14 2.95 -6.35
CA LEU A 235 -2.90 2.44 -6.93
C LEU A 235 -3.19 1.58 -8.17
N ALA A 236 -2.23 1.49 -9.07
CA ALA A 236 -2.30 0.54 -10.18
C ALA A 236 -0.92 -0.07 -10.46
N ALA A 237 -0.92 -1.37 -10.77
CA ALA A 237 0.32 -2.12 -10.96
C ALA A 237 1.02 -1.79 -12.29
N GLY A 238 2.34 -1.73 -12.25
CA GLY A 238 3.21 -1.61 -13.41
C GLY A 238 2.96 -0.33 -14.24
N ARG A 239 2.82 -0.48 -15.54
CA ARG A 239 2.66 0.66 -16.48
C ARG A 239 1.41 1.53 -16.24
N PHE A 240 0.46 1.02 -15.49
CA PHE A 240 -0.80 1.71 -15.20
C PHE A 240 -0.67 2.69 -14.02
N GLN A 241 0.41 2.62 -13.23
CA GLN A 241 0.59 3.41 -12.01
C GLN A 241 0.32 4.91 -12.26
N MET A 242 1.12 5.59 -13.03
CA MET A 242 1.01 7.05 -13.21
C MET A 242 -0.32 7.51 -13.84
N PRO A 243 -0.85 6.90 -14.92
CA PRO A 243 -2.14 7.28 -15.48
C PRO A 243 -3.29 7.14 -14.49
N PHE A 244 -3.37 6.03 -13.76
CA PHE A 244 -4.48 5.75 -12.86
C PHE A 244 -4.51 6.65 -11.63
N VAL A 245 -3.33 6.87 -11.00
CA VAL A 245 -3.26 7.77 -9.84
C VAL A 245 -3.51 9.23 -10.23
N THR A 246 -3.10 9.65 -11.44
CA THR A 246 -3.41 10.98 -11.97
C THR A 246 -4.92 11.15 -12.16
N GLN A 247 -5.59 10.16 -12.77
CA GLN A 247 -7.04 10.17 -12.92
C GLN A 247 -7.75 10.22 -11.57
N ALA A 248 -7.31 9.41 -10.60
CA ALA A 248 -7.87 9.42 -9.26
C ALA A 248 -7.78 10.80 -8.61
N ALA A 249 -6.63 11.47 -8.71
CA ALA A 249 -6.45 12.82 -8.19
C ALA A 249 -7.39 13.84 -8.85
N MET A 250 -7.55 13.78 -10.18
CA MET A 250 -8.51 14.62 -10.92
C MET A 250 -9.96 14.39 -10.47
N MET A 251 -10.28 13.20 -9.96
CA MET A 251 -11.59 12.84 -9.41
C MET A 251 -11.71 13.13 -7.89
N GLY A 252 -10.73 13.81 -7.30
CA GLY A 252 -10.71 14.19 -5.89
C GLY A 252 -10.20 13.10 -4.94
N GLY A 253 -9.52 12.08 -5.48
CA GLY A 253 -8.87 11.00 -4.73
C GLY A 253 -7.42 11.31 -4.37
N HIS A 254 -6.83 10.42 -3.59
CA HIS A 254 -5.42 10.40 -3.21
C HIS A 254 -4.66 9.36 -4.05
N VAL A 255 -3.34 9.34 -3.94
CA VAL A 255 -2.47 8.58 -4.82
C VAL A 255 -1.48 7.71 -4.06
N ARG A 256 -1.22 6.50 -4.59
CA ARG A 256 -0.13 5.64 -4.11
C ARG A 256 0.78 5.27 -5.28
N VAL A 257 2.09 5.49 -5.08
CA VAL A 257 3.16 5.12 -6.01
C VAL A 257 4.27 4.40 -5.25
N GLY A 258 5.21 3.79 -5.93
CA GLY A 258 6.38 3.16 -5.31
C GLY A 258 6.85 1.92 -6.05
N LEU A 259 8.05 1.46 -5.70
CA LEU A 259 8.69 0.28 -6.30
C LEU A 259 7.95 -1.03 -5.96
N GLU A 260 7.09 -1.02 -4.95
CA GLU A 260 6.18 -2.13 -4.67
C GLU A 260 5.17 -2.32 -5.79
N ASP A 261 4.58 -1.22 -6.29
CA ASP A 261 3.48 -1.26 -7.25
C ASP A 261 3.98 -1.26 -8.70
N SER A 262 5.12 -0.60 -8.96
CA SER A 262 5.77 -0.59 -10.27
C SER A 262 7.28 -0.39 -10.15
N ILE A 263 8.05 -1.24 -10.80
CA ILE A 263 9.51 -1.05 -10.94
C ILE A 263 9.88 -0.09 -12.08
N TYR A 264 8.90 0.46 -12.80
CA TYR A 264 9.14 1.36 -13.93
C TYR A 264 8.77 2.81 -13.59
N LEU A 265 9.61 3.74 -14.04
CA LEU A 265 9.32 5.17 -14.00
C LEU A 265 8.49 5.60 -15.21
N GLU A 266 8.77 4.99 -16.37
CA GLU A 266 8.06 5.16 -17.63
C GLU A 266 8.29 3.95 -18.55
N LYS A 267 7.69 3.95 -19.73
CA LYS A 267 7.76 2.81 -20.65
C LYS A 267 9.22 2.46 -20.97
N GLY A 268 9.65 1.26 -20.55
CA GLY A 268 10.99 0.73 -20.79
C GLY A 268 12.09 1.31 -19.91
N VAL A 269 11.79 2.23 -18.99
CA VAL A 269 12.76 2.86 -18.09
C VAL A 269 12.47 2.45 -16.66
N LEU A 270 13.37 1.72 -16.02
CA LEU A 270 13.27 1.36 -14.61
C LEU A 270 13.35 2.61 -13.72
N ALA A 271 12.53 2.64 -12.68
CA ALA A 271 12.67 3.62 -11.61
C ALA A 271 13.92 3.28 -10.78
N LYS A 272 14.79 4.24 -10.60
CA LYS A 272 16.05 4.07 -9.83
C LYS A 272 15.81 4.23 -8.32
N SER A 273 14.70 4.86 -7.94
CA SER A 273 14.32 5.06 -6.55
C SER A 273 12.81 5.27 -6.39
N ASN A 274 12.33 5.05 -5.17
CA ASN A 274 10.99 5.44 -4.77
C ASN A 274 10.79 6.97 -4.88
N ALA A 275 11.80 7.75 -4.53
CA ALA A 275 11.77 9.20 -4.62
C ALA A 275 11.55 9.70 -6.06
N ASP A 276 12.05 9.00 -7.08
CA ASP A 276 11.82 9.38 -8.47
C ASP A 276 10.34 9.27 -8.87
N GLN A 277 9.66 8.23 -8.39
CA GLN A 277 8.23 8.06 -8.64
C GLN A 277 7.40 9.08 -7.87
N VAL A 278 7.76 9.36 -6.61
CA VAL A 278 7.11 10.42 -5.81
C VAL A 278 7.30 11.79 -6.46
N LYS A 279 8.51 12.15 -6.90
CA LYS A 279 8.77 13.40 -7.63
C LYS A 279 7.96 13.50 -8.92
N LYS A 280 7.84 12.39 -9.66
CA LYS A 280 7.09 12.35 -10.93
C LYS A 280 5.60 12.62 -10.69
N ILE A 281 4.96 11.91 -9.77
CA ILE A 281 3.54 12.15 -9.48
C ILE A 281 3.31 13.53 -8.87
N ARG A 282 4.16 13.96 -7.94
CA ARG A 282 4.10 15.31 -7.36
C ARG A 282 4.12 16.39 -8.43
N LYS A 283 5.07 16.31 -9.38
CA LYS A 283 5.14 17.27 -10.50
C LYS A 283 3.86 17.30 -11.31
N ILE A 284 3.29 16.13 -11.65
CA ILE A 284 2.03 16.04 -12.39
C ILE A 284 0.89 16.74 -11.62
N LEU A 285 0.76 16.48 -10.31
CA LEU A 285 -0.28 17.06 -9.47
C LEU A 285 -0.12 18.58 -9.33
N GLU A 286 1.09 19.07 -9.10
CA GLU A 286 1.40 20.50 -9.00
C GLU A 286 1.13 21.24 -10.32
N GLU A 287 1.43 20.65 -11.47
CA GLU A 287 1.10 21.19 -12.80
C GLU A 287 -0.42 21.25 -13.07
N LEU A 288 -1.19 20.38 -12.39
CA LEU A 288 -2.65 20.43 -12.39
C LEU A 288 -3.23 21.40 -11.34
N GLY A 289 -2.39 22.16 -10.64
CA GLY A 289 -2.78 23.13 -9.61
C GLY A 289 -3.23 22.49 -8.28
N MET A 290 -2.83 21.24 -8.02
CA MET A 290 -3.13 20.54 -6.77
C MET A 290 -2.02 20.76 -5.74
N GLU A 291 -2.37 20.83 -4.46
CA GLU A 291 -1.43 20.88 -3.35
C GLU A 291 -1.14 19.46 -2.82
N ILE A 292 0.10 19.21 -2.41
CA ILE A 292 0.48 17.96 -1.77
C ILE A 292 0.24 18.05 -0.26
N ALA A 293 -0.46 17.08 0.30
CA ALA A 293 -0.72 16.99 1.73
C ALA A 293 0.58 16.69 2.50
N THR A 294 0.87 17.50 3.49
CA THR A 294 1.94 17.23 4.46
C THR A 294 1.57 16.04 5.36
N PRO A 295 2.54 15.43 6.09
CA PRO A 295 2.21 14.43 7.10
C PRO A 295 1.21 14.92 8.16
N LYS A 296 1.28 16.19 8.54
CA LYS A 296 0.32 16.82 9.45
C LYS A 296 -1.08 16.88 8.84
N ASP A 297 -1.20 17.33 7.59
CA ASP A 297 -2.49 17.35 6.88
C ASP A 297 -3.07 15.94 6.77
N THR A 298 -2.21 14.96 6.44
CA THR A 298 -2.59 13.55 6.31
C THR A 298 -3.15 12.98 7.61
N ARG A 299 -2.49 13.25 8.75
CA ARG A 299 -3.01 12.85 10.07
C ARG A 299 -4.37 13.45 10.36
N GLN A 300 -4.56 14.71 10.01
CA GLN A 300 -5.85 15.39 10.20
C GLN A 300 -6.93 14.82 9.28
N ILE A 301 -6.63 14.61 8.00
CA ILE A 301 -7.59 14.06 7.01
C ILE A 301 -8.04 12.65 7.41
N LEU A 302 -7.10 11.80 7.84
CA LEU A 302 -7.35 10.40 8.15
C LEU A 302 -7.73 10.14 9.62
N GLY A 303 -7.66 11.16 10.49
CA GLY A 303 -7.94 11.03 11.92
C GLY A 303 -6.99 10.06 12.63
N LEU A 304 -5.68 10.19 12.37
CA LEU A 304 -4.67 9.30 12.91
C LEU A 304 -4.28 9.67 14.34
N LYS A 305 -3.82 8.68 15.10
CA LYS A 305 -3.44 8.85 16.52
C LYS A 305 -2.15 9.65 16.75
N GLY A 306 -1.31 9.81 15.72
CA GLY A 306 -0.04 10.53 15.81
C GLY A 306 1.17 9.63 16.14
N GLN A 307 2.34 10.08 15.69
CA GLN A 307 3.60 9.34 15.81
C GLN A 307 4.09 9.15 17.26
N ASN A 308 3.59 9.90 18.22
CA ASN A 308 3.96 9.74 19.62
C ASN A 308 3.30 8.52 20.29
N LEU A 309 2.30 7.91 19.65
CA LEU A 309 1.56 6.76 20.15
C LEU A 309 1.94 5.45 19.44
N VAL A 310 3.01 5.45 18.65
CA VAL A 310 3.59 4.22 18.07
C VAL A 310 4.70 3.67 18.93
N ASN A 311 5.01 2.37 18.77
CA ASN A 311 5.97 1.66 19.62
C ASN A 311 7.30 1.38 18.91
N PHE A 312 7.86 2.41 18.28
CA PHE A 312 9.18 2.38 17.61
C PHE A 312 9.81 3.76 17.57
#